data_02fba1505e00240aa33b01af74cdaf0f
#
_entry.id   02fba1505e00240aa33b01af74cdaf0f
#
_cell.length_a   1.000
_cell.length_b   1.000
_cell.length_c   1.000
_cell.angle_alpha   90.00
_cell.angle_beta   90.00
_cell.angle_gamma   90.00
#
_symmetry.space_group_name_H-M   'P 1'
#
loop_
_entity.id
_entity.type
_entity.pdbx_description
1 polymer ?
#
loop_
_entity_poly.entity_id
_entity_poly.type
_entity_poly.pdbx_seq_one_letter_code
_entity_poly.pdbx_strand_id
1 'polypeptide(L)'
;MGLISGSGSFTKYLADGALPENFMEVLSEKVARYSFRNLDEKSIAERSVGWVNVMDMFDNRFAGLEFLKEPYIAMSLRIDERKIPSTALKQYCLEAEEKVKKDENLEYLPKGRRSDIKDGVRLRLLKRAIPVSRCYDMIWNYSTGLVIFGSTTNRLCDEFMEFFLQNFDIQLQAICPYTLASRFLEKEGASPNLLDDLGPSNFSEEK
;
A
#
# COMPACT_ATOMS: atom_id res chain seq x y z
N MET A 1 15.23 -3.54 2.58
CA MET A 1 15.40 -2.72 3.79
C MET A 1 14.04 -2.68 4.47
N GLY A 2 13.95 -3.07 5.73
CA GLY A 2 12.70 -3.13 6.48
C GLY A 2 12.95 -2.82 7.94
N LEU A 3 11.89 -2.73 8.74
CA LEU A 3 11.97 -2.43 10.19
C LEU A 3 12.85 -3.42 10.95
N ILE A 4 12.93 -4.66 10.46
CA ILE A 4 13.73 -5.73 11.07
C ILE A 4 15.20 -5.69 10.62
N SER A 5 15.49 -5.14 9.44
CA SER A 5 16.85 -5.09 8.86
C SER A 5 17.66 -3.84 9.21
N GLY A 6 17.22 -3.05 10.17
CA GLY A 6 18.03 -2.07 10.87
C GLY A 6 17.89 -0.59 10.48
N SER A 7 17.39 -0.22 9.32
CA SER A 7 17.11 1.19 9.00
C SER A 7 15.92 1.35 8.07
N GLY A 8 15.04 2.26 8.40
CA GLY A 8 13.88 2.56 7.58
C GLY A 8 13.17 3.83 8.06
N SER A 9 12.45 4.46 7.13
CA SER A 9 11.48 5.49 7.47
C SER A 9 10.13 4.84 7.71
N PHE A 10 9.40 5.28 8.72
CA PHE A 10 8.12 4.69 9.09
C PHE A 10 7.11 5.74 9.52
N THR A 11 5.85 5.44 9.31
CA THR A 11 4.71 6.20 9.82
C THR A 11 4.06 5.43 10.96
N LYS A 12 3.61 6.15 11.98
CA LYS A 12 2.90 5.60 13.14
C LYS A 12 1.42 5.90 13.04
N TYR A 13 0.62 4.91 13.37
CA TYR A 13 -0.83 5.04 13.44
C TYR A 13 -1.33 4.51 14.78
N LEU A 14 -2.51 4.93 15.12
CA LEU A 14 -3.29 4.35 16.19
C LEU A 14 -4.52 3.67 15.57
N ALA A 15 -4.70 2.40 15.89
CA ALA A 15 -5.90 1.65 15.55
C ALA A 15 -7.03 2.14 16.45
N ASP A 16 -8.10 2.66 15.85
CA ASP A 16 -9.23 3.21 16.56
C ASP A 16 -10.35 2.18 16.67
N GLY A 17 -10.83 1.98 17.89
CA GLY A 17 -11.89 1.02 18.20
C GLY A 17 -11.43 -0.12 19.13
N ALA A 18 -12.41 -0.75 19.77
CA ALA A 18 -12.20 -1.94 20.56
C ALA A 18 -12.06 -3.16 19.63
N LEU A 19 -11.09 -4.02 19.90
CA LEU A 19 -10.98 -5.30 19.21
C LEU A 19 -12.19 -6.18 19.59
N PRO A 20 -12.77 -6.91 18.62
CA PRO A 20 -13.81 -7.89 18.92
C PRO A 20 -13.32 -8.95 19.90
N GLU A 21 -14.18 -9.46 20.77
CA GLU A 21 -13.81 -10.53 21.73
C GLU A 21 -13.20 -11.76 21.05
N ASN A 22 -13.68 -12.09 19.86
CA ASN A 22 -13.19 -13.21 19.04
C ASN A 22 -12.09 -12.81 18.04
N PHE A 23 -11.43 -11.66 18.26
CA PHE A 23 -10.42 -11.13 17.30
C PHE A 23 -9.35 -12.15 16.95
N MET A 24 -8.81 -12.85 17.96
CA MET A 24 -7.75 -13.84 17.76
C MET A 24 -8.20 -15.05 16.93
N GLU A 25 -9.47 -15.46 17.08
CA GLU A 25 -10.03 -16.57 16.31
C GLU A 25 -10.18 -16.23 14.84
N VAL A 26 -10.66 -15.01 14.54
CA VAL A 26 -10.89 -14.56 13.17
C VAL A 26 -9.64 -13.97 12.50
N LEU A 27 -8.60 -13.65 13.27
CA LEU A 27 -7.38 -13.02 12.77
C LEU A 27 -6.72 -13.86 11.67
N SER A 28 -6.53 -15.15 11.92
CA SER A 28 -5.88 -16.05 10.95
C SER A 28 -6.68 -16.14 9.64
N GLU A 29 -8.01 -16.19 9.72
CA GLU A 29 -8.86 -16.22 8.54
C GLU A 29 -8.77 -14.90 7.75
N LYS A 30 -8.82 -13.76 8.44
CA LYS A 30 -8.68 -12.43 7.84
C LYS A 30 -7.33 -12.28 7.15
N VAL A 31 -6.23 -12.65 7.82
CA VAL A 31 -4.88 -12.60 7.25
C VAL A 31 -4.76 -13.51 6.03
N ALA A 32 -5.26 -14.76 6.10
CA ALA A 32 -5.25 -15.69 4.98
C ALA A 32 -6.06 -15.20 3.78
N ARG A 33 -7.20 -14.56 4.02
CA ARG A 33 -8.06 -13.98 2.97
C ARG A 33 -7.37 -12.89 2.17
N TYR A 34 -6.56 -12.06 2.83
CA TYR A 34 -5.83 -10.94 2.25
C TYR A 34 -4.34 -11.25 2.04
N SER A 35 -3.97 -12.54 2.09
CA SER A 35 -2.62 -12.97 1.76
C SER A 35 -2.29 -12.64 0.30
N PHE A 36 -1.02 -12.36 0.04
CA PHE A 36 -0.54 -11.99 -1.28
C PHE A 36 -0.79 -13.11 -2.30
N ARG A 37 -1.25 -12.74 -3.48
CA ARG A 37 -1.43 -13.65 -4.61
C ARG A 37 -0.54 -13.21 -5.76
N ASN A 38 0.26 -14.14 -6.28
CA ASN A 38 1.13 -13.87 -7.42
C ASN A 38 0.33 -13.41 -8.65
N LEU A 39 0.89 -12.47 -9.39
CA LEU A 39 0.35 -12.09 -10.68
C LEU A 39 0.53 -13.26 -11.65
N ASP A 40 -0.57 -13.86 -12.11
CA ASP A 40 -0.55 -14.88 -13.14
C ASP A 40 0.07 -14.31 -14.42
N GLU A 41 0.99 -15.05 -15.06
CA GLU A 41 1.63 -14.68 -16.32
C GLU A 41 0.61 -14.45 -17.45
N LYS A 42 -0.53 -15.15 -17.40
CA LYS A 42 -1.60 -15.02 -18.38
C LYS A 42 -2.58 -13.89 -18.06
N SER A 43 -2.53 -13.38 -16.84
CA SER A 43 -3.42 -12.31 -16.38
C SER A 43 -3.01 -10.95 -16.93
N ILE A 44 -4.02 -10.11 -17.19
CA ILE A 44 -3.87 -8.72 -17.59
C ILE A 44 -3.67 -7.80 -16.34
N ALA A 45 -3.73 -8.37 -15.15
CA ALA A 45 -3.58 -7.60 -13.92
C ALA A 45 -2.21 -6.91 -13.88
N GLU A 46 -2.24 -5.61 -13.67
CA GLU A 46 -1.03 -4.78 -13.59
C GLU A 46 -0.44 -4.78 -12.18
N ARG A 47 -1.25 -5.16 -11.17
CA ARG A 47 -0.88 -5.03 -9.77
C ARG A 47 -1.50 -6.12 -8.91
N SER A 48 -0.77 -6.54 -7.89
CA SER A 48 -1.23 -7.40 -6.80
C SER A 48 -0.75 -6.83 -5.47
N VAL A 49 -1.60 -6.89 -4.45
CA VAL A 49 -1.31 -6.42 -3.09
C VAL A 49 -1.79 -7.46 -2.10
N GLY A 50 -1.01 -7.72 -1.06
CA GLY A 50 -1.41 -8.67 -0.02
C GLY A 50 -0.34 -8.84 1.05
N TRP A 51 -0.72 -9.54 2.12
CA TRP A 51 0.19 -9.85 3.22
C TRP A 51 1.14 -10.98 2.87
N VAL A 52 2.38 -10.85 3.32
CA VAL A 52 3.42 -11.88 3.32
C VAL A 52 4.10 -11.92 4.69
N ASN A 53 4.83 -13.01 4.95
CA ASN A 53 5.63 -13.13 6.14
C ASN A 53 6.71 -12.03 6.18
N VAL A 54 6.91 -11.43 7.35
CA VAL A 54 7.88 -10.34 7.55
C VAL A 54 9.32 -10.79 7.34
N MET A 55 9.62 -12.07 7.55
CA MET A 55 10.97 -12.65 7.38
C MET A 55 11.20 -13.20 5.98
N ASP A 56 10.12 -13.59 5.27
CA ASP A 56 10.19 -14.15 3.92
C ASP A 56 9.07 -13.60 3.04
N MET A 57 9.43 -12.74 2.12
CA MET A 57 8.48 -12.11 1.17
C MET A 57 7.82 -13.11 0.22
N PHE A 58 8.31 -14.33 0.13
CA PHE A 58 7.74 -15.38 -0.72
C PHE A 58 6.76 -16.28 0.04
N ASP A 59 6.76 -16.21 1.37
CA ASP A 59 5.81 -16.95 2.19
C ASP A 59 4.53 -16.12 2.41
N ASN A 60 3.46 -16.57 1.77
CA ASN A 60 2.12 -16.00 1.83
C ASN A 60 1.09 -16.96 2.45
N ARG A 61 1.54 -18.11 2.96
CA ARG A 61 0.64 -19.19 3.41
C ARG A 61 0.15 -19.00 4.82
N PHE A 62 0.94 -18.32 5.66
CA PHE A 62 0.62 -18.12 7.07
C PHE A 62 0.17 -19.42 7.78
N ALA A 63 0.92 -20.52 7.54
CA ALA A 63 0.56 -21.89 7.96
C ALA A 63 0.48 -22.11 9.48
N GLY A 64 0.77 -21.10 10.26
CA GLY A 64 0.63 -21.04 11.71
C GLY A 64 0.45 -19.59 12.14
N LEU A 65 0.45 -19.32 13.41
CA LEU A 65 0.43 -17.96 13.95
C LEU A 65 1.84 -17.33 13.96
N GLU A 66 2.64 -17.56 12.91
CA GLU A 66 4.03 -17.10 12.84
C GLU A 66 4.14 -15.57 12.84
N PHE A 67 3.10 -14.90 12.30
CA PHE A 67 2.98 -13.45 12.31
C PHE A 67 2.58 -12.88 13.68
N LEU A 68 2.16 -13.74 14.61
CA LEU A 68 1.75 -13.35 15.95
C LEU A 68 2.89 -13.58 16.96
N LYS A 69 3.33 -12.51 17.58
CA LYS A 69 4.28 -12.51 18.70
C LYS A 69 3.70 -11.63 19.80
N GLU A 70 2.79 -12.18 20.57
CA GLU A 70 2.02 -11.44 21.58
C GLU A 70 2.86 -10.42 22.36
N PRO A 71 2.42 -9.18 22.46
CA PRO A 71 1.20 -8.58 21.93
C PRO A 71 1.35 -7.97 20.51
N TYR A 72 2.25 -8.49 19.69
CA TYR A 72 2.58 -7.94 18.38
C TYR A 72 2.12 -8.84 17.24
N ILE A 73 1.59 -8.20 16.19
CA ILE A 73 1.36 -8.80 14.87
C ILE A 73 2.39 -8.16 13.93
N ALA A 74 3.21 -9.01 13.27
CA ALA A 74 4.25 -8.55 12.36
C ALA A 74 4.09 -9.22 10.99
N MET A 75 3.86 -8.42 9.95
CA MET A 75 3.68 -8.86 8.56
C MET A 75 4.27 -7.80 7.63
N SER A 76 4.48 -8.17 6.37
CA SER A 76 4.84 -7.20 5.33
C SER A 76 3.74 -7.10 4.29
N LEU A 77 3.42 -5.87 3.89
CA LEU A 77 2.57 -5.59 2.74
C LEU A 77 3.42 -5.71 1.47
N ARG A 78 3.18 -6.76 0.68
CA ARG A 78 3.83 -6.94 -0.61
C ARG A 78 2.97 -6.36 -1.73
N ILE A 79 3.62 -5.59 -2.59
CA ILE A 79 3.03 -4.97 -3.76
C ILE A 79 3.86 -5.35 -4.97
N ASP A 80 3.27 -6.08 -5.89
CA ASP A 80 3.87 -6.40 -7.18
C ASP A 80 3.21 -5.54 -8.26
N GLU A 81 4.02 -4.85 -9.06
CA GLU A 81 3.56 -4.00 -10.15
C GLU A 81 4.25 -4.35 -11.47
N ARG A 82 3.47 -4.51 -12.54
CA ARG A 82 3.96 -4.56 -13.92
C ARG A 82 3.94 -3.14 -14.50
N LYS A 83 5.11 -2.63 -14.83
CA LYS A 83 5.23 -1.31 -15.46
C LYS A 83 5.78 -1.44 -16.87
N ILE A 84 5.09 -0.82 -17.82
CA ILE A 84 5.58 -0.67 -19.18
C ILE A 84 6.23 0.71 -19.28
N PRO A 85 7.54 0.82 -19.58
CA PRO A 85 8.17 2.11 -19.83
C PRO A 85 7.47 2.86 -20.96
N SER A 86 7.17 4.13 -20.75
CA SER A 86 6.44 4.95 -21.73
C SER A 86 7.17 5.06 -23.07
N THR A 87 8.51 5.09 -23.03
CA THR A 87 9.38 5.08 -24.21
C THR A 87 9.24 3.81 -25.02
N ALA A 88 9.26 2.65 -24.35
CA ALA A 88 9.07 1.34 -24.99
C ALA A 88 7.67 1.23 -25.62
N LEU A 89 6.62 1.64 -24.87
CA LEU A 89 5.25 1.64 -25.39
C LEU A 89 5.15 2.49 -26.67
N LYS A 90 5.72 3.71 -26.65
CA LYS A 90 5.72 4.61 -27.80
C LYS A 90 6.41 4.00 -29.01
N GLN A 91 7.58 3.39 -28.84
CA GLN A 91 8.33 2.76 -29.89
C GLN A 91 7.55 1.61 -30.54
N TYR A 92 7.05 0.69 -29.73
CA TYR A 92 6.28 -0.46 -30.24
C TYR A 92 4.95 -0.05 -30.89
N CYS A 93 4.35 1.06 -30.46
CA CYS A 93 3.17 1.62 -31.12
C CYS A 93 3.52 2.15 -32.52
N LEU A 94 4.63 2.89 -32.67
CA LEU A 94 5.08 3.39 -33.96
C LEU A 94 5.37 2.24 -34.93
N GLU A 95 6.10 1.21 -34.49
CA GLU A 95 6.36 0.03 -35.29
C GLU A 95 5.08 -0.70 -35.75
N ALA A 96 4.10 -0.81 -34.83
CA ALA A 96 2.82 -1.45 -35.12
C ALA A 96 1.98 -0.60 -36.09
N GLU A 97 1.96 0.72 -35.93
CA GLU A 97 1.28 1.65 -36.83
C GLU A 97 1.87 1.59 -38.26
N GLU A 98 3.19 1.60 -38.39
CA GLU A 98 3.86 1.48 -39.68
C GLU A 98 3.60 0.14 -40.37
N LYS A 99 3.56 -0.94 -39.60
CA LYS A 99 3.21 -2.27 -40.13
C LYS A 99 1.80 -2.28 -40.69
N VAL A 100 0.81 -1.78 -39.92
CA VAL A 100 -0.59 -1.73 -40.39
C VAL A 100 -0.73 -0.86 -41.61
N LYS A 101 -0.05 0.31 -41.69
CA LYS A 101 -0.04 1.15 -42.86
C LYS A 101 0.46 0.44 -44.12
N LYS A 102 1.55 -0.33 -43.98
CA LYS A 102 2.10 -1.10 -45.09
C LYS A 102 1.19 -2.24 -45.53
N ASP A 103 0.67 -3.01 -44.55
CA ASP A 103 -0.16 -4.18 -44.83
C ASP A 103 -1.52 -3.78 -45.47
N GLU A 104 -2.10 -2.65 -45.05
CA GLU A 104 -3.39 -2.13 -45.53
C GLU A 104 -3.23 -1.06 -46.65
N ASN A 105 -1.98 -0.74 -47.05
CA ASN A 105 -1.62 0.28 -48.03
C ASN A 105 -2.26 1.66 -47.75
N LEU A 106 -2.20 2.09 -46.49
CA LEU A 106 -2.78 3.33 -46.00
C LEU A 106 -1.70 4.40 -45.77
N GLU A 107 -1.91 5.61 -46.24
CA GLU A 107 -1.05 6.76 -45.90
C GLU A 107 -1.30 7.28 -44.48
N TYR A 108 -2.54 7.16 -44.01
CA TYR A 108 -2.95 7.71 -42.72
C TYR A 108 -3.81 6.73 -41.91
N LEU A 109 -3.58 6.71 -40.60
CA LEU A 109 -4.38 5.93 -39.65
C LEU A 109 -5.34 6.86 -38.88
N PRO A 110 -6.65 6.59 -38.89
CA PRO A 110 -7.62 7.30 -38.07
C PRO A 110 -7.31 7.19 -36.57
N LYS A 111 -7.71 8.22 -35.79
CA LYS A 111 -7.45 8.27 -34.36
C LYS A 111 -7.96 7.03 -33.59
N GLY A 112 -9.15 6.53 -33.95
CA GLY A 112 -9.68 5.29 -33.35
C GLY A 112 -8.76 4.09 -33.60
N ARG A 113 -8.30 3.87 -34.83
CA ARG A 113 -7.41 2.77 -35.20
C ARG A 113 -6.06 2.82 -34.44
N ARG A 114 -5.51 4.03 -34.24
CA ARG A 114 -4.30 4.22 -33.42
C ARG A 114 -4.54 3.86 -31.96
N SER A 115 -5.71 4.17 -31.40
CA SER A 115 -6.07 3.75 -30.02
C SER A 115 -6.11 2.24 -29.92
N ASP A 116 -6.77 1.55 -30.84
CA ASP A 116 -6.86 0.09 -30.86
C ASP A 116 -5.46 -0.58 -30.95
N ILE A 117 -4.59 -0.03 -31.80
CA ILE A 117 -3.20 -0.49 -31.92
C ILE A 117 -2.45 -0.30 -30.62
N LYS A 118 -2.58 0.87 -29.98
CA LYS A 118 -1.94 1.18 -28.70
C LYS A 118 -2.40 0.22 -27.60
N ASP A 119 -3.69 -0.05 -27.51
CA ASP A 119 -4.25 -0.96 -26.50
C ASP A 119 -3.78 -2.40 -26.75
N GLY A 120 -3.74 -2.86 -27.98
CA GLY A 120 -3.20 -4.15 -28.35
C GLY A 120 -1.69 -4.30 -28.03
N VAL A 121 -0.90 -3.26 -28.32
CA VAL A 121 0.53 -3.21 -27.98
C VAL A 121 0.73 -3.21 -26.48
N ARG A 122 -0.06 -2.39 -25.74
CA ARG A 122 -0.02 -2.32 -24.26
C ARG A 122 -0.28 -3.70 -23.65
N LEU A 123 -1.34 -4.38 -24.06
CA LEU A 123 -1.67 -5.72 -23.57
C LEU A 123 -0.56 -6.74 -23.85
N ARG A 124 0.04 -6.68 -25.03
CA ARG A 124 1.15 -7.58 -25.40
C ARG A 124 2.39 -7.33 -24.54
N LEU A 125 2.74 -6.05 -24.30
CA LEU A 125 3.88 -5.68 -23.49
C LEU A 125 3.65 -6.02 -22.01
N LEU A 126 2.42 -5.82 -21.53
CA LEU A 126 2.05 -6.12 -20.14
C LEU A 126 2.22 -7.60 -19.81
N LYS A 127 1.81 -8.49 -20.70
CA LYS A 127 2.01 -9.95 -20.54
C LYS A 127 3.48 -10.37 -20.48
N ARG A 128 4.38 -9.55 -21.04
CA ARG A 128 5.84 -9.80 -21.03
C ARG A 128 6.56 -9.04 -19.92
N ALA A 129 5.90 -8.09 -19.28
CA ALA A 129 6.50 -7.29 -18.24
C ALA A 129 6.73 -8.12 -16.98
N ILE A 130 7.96 -8.11 -16.48
CA ILE A 130 8.33 -8.75 -15.22
C ILE A 130 7.77 -7.87 -14.08
N PRO A 131 7.02 -8.44 -13.13
CA PRO A 131 6.54 -7.70 -11.96
C PRO A 131 7.72 -7.22 -11.10
N VAL A 132 7.65 -6.00 -10.62
CA VAL A 132 8.59 -5.45 -9.64
C VAL A 132 7.93 -5.53 -8.27
N SER A 133 8.52 -6.32 -7.39
CA SER A 133 8.03 -6.52 -6.02
C SER A 133 8.61 -5.50 -5.06
N ARG A 134 7.78 -5.00 -4.15
CA ARG A 134 8.17 -4.17 -3.02
C ARG A 134 7.46 -4.67 -1.78
N CYS A 135 8.19 -4.69 -0.64
CA CYS A 135 7.64 -5.08 0.65
C CYS A 135 7.81 -3.94 1.64
N TYR A 136 6.78 -3.76 2.46
CA TYR A 136 6.72 -2.74 3.50
C TYR A 136 6.27 -3.39 4.79
N ASP A 137 7.13 -3.39 5.79
CA ASP A 137 6.86 -4.04 7.06
C ASP A 137 5.78 -3.30 7.84
N MET A 138 4.94 -4.06 8.51
CA MET A 138 3.95 -3.59 9.44
C MET A 138 4.13 -4.32 10.77
N ILE A 139 4.16 -3.56 11.86
CA ILE A 139 4.14 -4.06 13.23
C ILE A 139 2.96 -3.42 13.94
N TRP A 140 2.06 -4.25 14.44
CA TRP A 140 0.89 -3.81 15.17
C TRP A 140 0.90 -4.37 16.58
N ASN A 141 0.99 -3.49 17.58
CA ASN A 141 0.73 -3.85 18.96
C ASN A 141 -0.78 -3.76 19.23
N TYR A 142 -1.45 -4.89 19.23
CA TYR A 142 -2.90 -4.92 19.37
C TYR A 142 -3.40 -4.57 20.78
N SER A 143 -2.54 -4.66 21.82
CA SER A 143 -2.91 -4.26 23.19
C SER A 143 -2.94 -2.73 23.37
N THR A 144 -2.08 -2.01 22.66
CA THR A 144 -2.00 -0.53 22.74
C THR A 144 -2.66 0.17 21.56
N GLY A 145 -3.00 -0.56 20.50
CA GLY A 145 -3.48 -0.03 19.24
C GLY A 145 -2.39 0.59 18.36
N LEU A 146 -1.12 0.60 18.78
CA LEU A 146 -0.04 1.21 18.01
C LEU A 146 0.29 0.37 16.78
N VAL A 147 0.23 0.98 15.59
CA VAL A 147 0.64 0.40 14.30
C VAL A 147 1.81 1.19 13.74
N ILE A 148 2.87 0.50 13.34
CA ILE A 148 4.05 1.07 12.67
C ILE A 148 4.10 0.51 11.26
N PHE A 149 4.18 1.37 10.26
CA PHE A 149 4.27 0.99 8.85
C PHE A 149 5.55 1.50 8.22
N GLY A 150 6.28 0.65 7.51
CA GLY A 150 7.61 0.88 6.94
C GLY A 150 7.64 1.77 5.71
N SER A 151 6.88 2.87 5.72
CA SER A 151 6.93 3.90 4.68
C SER A 151 6.49 5.25 5.22
N THR A 152 6.96 6.33 4.54
CA THR A 152 6.53 7.72 4.76
C THR A 152 5.94 8.35 3.49
N THR A 153 5.76 7.57 2.42
CA THR A 153 5.18 8.04 1.18
C THR A 153 3.66 8.16 1.33
N ASN A 154 3.11 9.37 1.24
CA ASN A 154 1.68 9.64 1.48
C ASN A 154 0.76 8.66 0.74
N ARG A 155 0.91 8.55 -0.59
CA ARG A 155 0.09 7.63 -1.40
C ARG A 155 0.10 6.19 -0.89
N LEU A 156 1.26 5.70 -0.43
CA LEU A 156 1.40 4.34 0.08
C LEU A 156 0.82 4.21 1.49
N CYS A 157 0.93 5.26 2.29
CA CYS A 157 0.32 5.33 3.61
C CYS A 157 -1.22 5.32 3.51
N ASP A 158 -1.79 6.08 2.58
CA ASP A 158 -3.24 6.10 2.32
C ASP A 158 -3.73 4.72 1.87
N GLU A 159 -3.02 4.10 0.94
CA GLU A 159 -3.33 2.76 0.46
C GLU A 159 -3.22 1.70 1.58
N PHE A 160 -2.21 1.82 2.44
CA PHE A 160 -2.06 0.95 3.59
C PHE A 160 -3.23 1.09 4.56
N MET A 161 -3.66 2.33 4.88
CA MET A 161 -4.80 2.57 5.78
C MET A 161 -6.08 1.95 5.22
N GLU A 162 -6.34 2.12 3.92
CA GLU A 162 -7.49 1.52 3.25
C GLU A 162 -7.42 -0.02 3.27
N PHE A 163 -6.27 -0.60 2.95
CA PHE A 163 -6.06 -2.03 2.97
C PHE A 163 -6.20 -2.62 4.39
N PHE A 164 -5.70 -1.92 5.40
CA PHE A 164 -5.84 -2.32 6.81
C PHE A 164 -7.31 -2.30 7.25
N LEU A 165 -8.05 -1.26 6.89
CA LEU A 165 -9.48 -1.15 7.17
C LEU A 165 -10.27 -2.29 6.50
N GLN A 166 -10.01 -2.56 5.22
CA GLN A 166 -10.66 -3.66 4.48
C GLN A 166 -10.38 -5.04 5.10
N ASN A 167 -9.18 -5.23 5.63
CA ASN A 167 -8.78 -6.52 6.22
C ASN A 167 -9.32 -6.70 7.64
N PHE A 168 -9.12 -5.70 8.50
CA PHE A 168 -9.36 -5.84 9.94
C PHE A 168 -10.66 -5.18 10.41
N ASP A 169 -11.34 -4.40 9.57
CA ASP A 169 -12.51 -3.57 9.93
C ASP A 169 -12.18 -2.52 11.02
N ILE A 170 -10.92 -2.07 11.07
CA ILE A 170 -10.39 -1.13 12.05
C ILE A 170 -9.81 0.06 11.31
N GLN A 171 -10.23 1.26 11.70
CA GLN A 171 -9.71 2.50 11.14
C GLN A 171 -8.37 2.87 11.77
N LEU A 172 -7.43 3.32 10.95
CA LEU A 172 -6.15 3.84 11.40
C LEU A 172 -6.18 5.37 11.41
N GLN A 173 -5.70 5.96 12.50
CA GLN A 173 -5.47 7.39 12.62
C GLN A 173 -3.97 7.66 12.66
N ALA A 174 -3.47 8.47 11.73
CA ALA A 174 -2.05 8.85 11.72
C ALA A 174 -1.69 9.63 12.98
N ILE A 175 -0.59 9.26 13.61
CA ILE A 175 -0.08 9.93 14.79
C ILE A 175 0.73 11.16 14.36
N CYS A 176 0.21 12.34 14.68
CA CYS A 176 0.90 13.61 14.57
C CYS A 176 0.74 14.41 15.88
N PRO A 177 1.49 15.49 16.09
CA PRO A 177 1.38 16.29 17.32
C PRO A 177 -0.05 16.73 17.63
N TYR A 178 -0.82 17.12 16.63
CA TYR A 178 -2.21 17.54 16.77
C TYR A 178 -3.11 16.39 17.26
N THR A 179 -3.04 15.22 16.59
CA THR A 179 -3.88 14.06 16.97
C THR A 179 -3.54 13.52 18.37
N LEU A 180 -2.27 13.59 18.77
CA LEU A 180 -1.86 13.24 20.13
C LEU A 180 -2.40 14.22 21.17
N ALA A 181 -2.31 15.53 20.89
CA ALA A 181 -2.83 16.55 21.77
C ALA A 181 -4.35 16.47 21.92
N SER A 182 -5.09 16.25 20.81
CA SER A 182 -6.54 16.04 20.84
C SER A 182 -6.93 14.89 21.76
N ARG A 183 -6.25 13.73 21.61
CA ARG A 183 -6.52 12.55 22.46
C ARG A 183 -6.16 12.79 23.93
N PHE A 184 -5.11 13.57 24.19
CA PHE A 184 -4.76 13.94 25.55
C PHE A 184 -5.87 14.79 26.19
N LEU A 185 -6.37 15.81 25.45
CA LEU A 185 -7.46 16.64 25.92
C LEU A 185 -8.75 15.84 26.16
N GLU A 186 -9.08 14.92 25.26
CA GLU A 186 -10.24 14.02 25.42
C GLU A 186 -10.15 13.18 26.70
N LYS A 187 -8.94 12.64 27.00
CA LYS A 187 -8.72 11.87 28.24
C LYS A 187 -8.86 12.71 29.50
N GLU A 188 -8.46 13.98 29.46
CA GLU A 188 -8.62 14.94 30.56
C GLU A 188 -10.02 15.54 30.61
N GLY A 189 -10.94 15.15 29.71
CA GLY A 189 -12.31 15.70 29.64
C GLY A 189 -12.38 17.13 29.10
N ALA A 190 -11.31 17.59 28.45
CA ALA A 190 -11.25 18.91 27.82
C ALA A 190 -11.68 18.85 26.34
N SER A 191 -12.17 19.96 25.80
CA SER A 191 -12.56 20.02 24.40
C SER A 191 -11.36 20.05 23.47
N PRO A 192 -11.30 19.21 22.42
CA PRO A 192 -10.25 19.27 21.40
C PRO A 192 -10.17 20.61 20.67
N ASN A 193 -11.27 21.39 20.63
CA ASN A 193 -11.32 22.72 20.00
C ASN A 193 -10.34 23.73 20.64
N LEU A 194 -9.86 23.44 21.85
CA LEU A 194 -8.81 24.27 22.47
C LEU A 194 -7.52 24.29 21.66
N LEU A 195 -7.27 23.28 20.82
CA LEU A 195 -6.10 23.23 19.95
C LEU A 195 -6.20 24.20 18.78
N ASP A 196 -7.41 24.50 18.32
CA ASP A 196 -7.64 25.38 17.17
C ASP A 196 -7.43 26.86 17.54
N ASP A 197 -7.55 27.18 18.84
CA ASP A 197 -7.34 28.52 19.39
C ASP A 197 -5.86 28.79 19.74
N LEU A 198 -4.97 27.77 19.60
CA LEU A 198 -3.56 27.94 19.93
C LEU A 198 -2.82 28.74 18.84
N GLY A 199 -2.29 29.89 19.23
CA GLY A 199 -1.35 30.66 18.41
C GLY A 199 0.07 30.06 18.41
N PRO A 200 0.91 30.41 17.42
CA PRO A 200 2.30 30.00 17.42
C PRO A 200 3.05 30.56 18.62
N SER A 201 3.85 29.72 19.28
CA SER A 201 4.73 30.16 20.38
C SER A 201 5.87 31.00 19.83
N ASN A 202 6.07 32.19 20.37
CA ASN A 202 7.27 32.99 20.14
C ASN A 202 8.40 32.49 21.06
N PHE A 203 9.42 31.87 20.47
CA PHE A 203 10.64 31.45 21.18
C PHE A 203 11.71 32.54 21.25
N SER A 204 11.42 33.76 20.76
CA SER A 204 12.32 34.90 20.93
C SER A 204 12.15 35.45 22.32
N GLU A 205 13.21 35.40 23.15
CA GLU A 205 13.28 36.20 24.35
C GLU A 205 13.18 37.68 23.94
N GLU A 206 12.14 38.36 24.43
CA GLU A 206 12.15 39.84 24.41
C GLU A 206 13.32 40.29 25.26
N LYS A 207 14.32 40.92 24.59
CA LYS A 207 15.43 41.60 25.27
C LYS A 207 14.98 42.94 25.76
#